data_d13404d9bb5e48369b3e3ded4e0aaeb3
#
_entry.id   d13404d9bb5e48369b3e3ded4e0aaeb3
#
_cell.length_a   1.000
_cell.length_b   1.000
_cell.length_c   1.000
_cell.angle_alpha   90.00
_cell.angle_beta   90.00
_cell.angle_gamma   90.00
#
_symmetry.space_group_name_H-M   'P 1'
#
loop_
_entity.id
_entity.type
_entity.pdbx_description
1 polymer ?
#
loop_
_entity_poly.entity_id
_entity_poly.type
_entity_poly.pdbx_seq_one_letter_code
_entity_poly.pdbx_strand_id
1 'polypeptide(L)'
;KRQVRAALAAGEEAPAAYALGEARPVDDAQALFDAEYRQQYRSLPFWKRSVILVAGVAVNLLFAIVAFVVLFSVIGFDVQNTQTGEVFHYNATPWQSIEVGFSYIGMVIQAVAGLFNPATAAQTVSDSTSIVGIAVLSKQAVEQGLFMALQFMAMISVSLGIMNLIPIPPLDGGRFVVEVFQKATRKVVSPKAMGYLSMAGMALFLGFFAIMLNQDIQNLIAGTGVFGPSAGA
;
A
#
# COMPACT_ATOMS: atom_id res chain seq x y z
N LYS A 1 -27.53 -2.62 -15.32
CA LYS A 1 -27.40 -1.76 -16.54
C LYS A 1 -28.00 -2.39 -17.79
N ARG A 2 -27.65 -3.63 -18.15
CA ARG A 2 -28.19 -4.33 -19.32
C ARG A 2 -29.70 -4.66 -19.18
N GLN A 3 -30.13 -5.05 -17.97
CA GLN A 3 -31.52 -5.37 -17.65
C GLN A 3 -32.39 -4.12 -17.65
N VAL A 4 -31.95 -3.00 -17.09
CA VAL A 4 -32.69 -1.73 -17.11
C VAL A 4 -32.85 -1.20 -18.54
N ARG A 5 -31.78 -1.27 -19.35
CA ARG A 5 -31.88 -0.90 -20.78
C ARG A 5 -32.81 -1.82 -21.57
N ALA A 6 -32.81 -3.12 -21.27
CA ALA A 6 -33.70 -4.09 -21.91
C ALA A 6 -35.15 -3.85 -21.50
N ALA A 7 -35.45 -3.57 -20.23
CA ALA A 7 -36.79 -3.26 -19.74
C ALA A 7 -37.32 -1.94 -20.33
N LEU A 8 -36.48 -0.89 -20.40
CA LEU A 8 -36.84 0.38 -21.05
C LEU A 8 -37.11 0.22 -22.56
N ALA A 9 -36.34 -0.64 -23.25
CA ALA A 9 -36.55 -0.92 -24.68
C ALA A 9 -37.79 -1.77 -24.95
N ALA A 10 -38.23 -2.56 -23.97
CA ALA A 10 -39.43 -3.38 -24.05
C ALA A 10 -40.69 -2.63 -23.62
N GLY A 11 -40.59 -1.38 -23.14
CA GLY A 11 -41.74 -0.61 -22.64
C GLY A 11 -42.29 -1.14 -21.30
N GLU A 12 -41.52 -1.97 -20.60
CA GLU A 12 -41.89 -2.50 -19.29
C GLU A 12 -41.66 -1.45 -18.20
N GLU A 13 -42.47 -1.50 -17.13
CA GLU A 13 -42.21 -0.68 -15.93
C GLU A 13 -40.83 -0.97 -15.38
N ALA A 14 -40.08 0.09 -15.05
CA ALA A 14 -38.73 -0.04 -14.55
C ALA A 14 -38.70 -0.85 -13.25
N PRO A 15 -37.80 -1.84 -13.12
CA PRO A 15 -37.70 -2.60 -11.89
C PRO A 15 -37.37 -1.67 -10.71
N ALA A 16 -37.91 -1.96 -9.53
CA ALA A 16 -37.69 -1.19 -8.32
C ALA A 16 -36.18 -0.96 -8.10
N ALA A 17 -35.78 0.29 -7.94
CA ALA A 17 -34.38 0.63 -7.75
C ALA A 17 -33.96 0.36 -6.32
N TYR A 18 -32.91 -0.41 -6.15
CA TYR A 18 -32.22 -0.60 -4.88
C TYR A 18 -31.23 0.55 -4.68
N ALA A 19 -31.70 1.64 -4.11
CA ALA A 19 -30.82 2.68 -3.61
C ALA A 19 -30.88 2.66 -2.09
N LEU A 20 -29.76 2.38 -1.44
CA LEU A 20 -29.59 2.46 0.01
C LEU A 20 -30.50 1.56 0.86
N GLY A 21 -30.81 0.36 0.40
CA GLY A 21 -31.55 -0.65 1.18
C GLY A 21 -33.07 -0.48 1.21
N GLU A 22 -33.63 0.56 0.60
CA GLU A 22 -35.07 0.75 0.44
C GLU A 22 -35.47 0.64 -1.02
N ALA A 23 -36.39 -0.28 -1.35
CA ALA A 23 -37.00 -0.35 -2.65
C ALA A 23 -37.97 0.85 -2.80
N ARG A 24 -37.61 1.82 -3.64
CA ARG A 24 -38.51 2.94 -4.02
C ARG A 24 -39.03 2.72 -5.42
N PRO A 25 -40.30 2.99 -5.70
CA PRO A 25 -40.82 3.03 -7.07
C PRO A 25 -40.04 4.11 -7.81
N VAL A 26 -39.55 3.77 -9.01
CA VAL A 26 -38.78 4.68 -9.86
C VAL A 26 -39.72 5.17 -10.95
N ASP A 27 -40.13 6.41 -10.85
CA ASP A 27 -41.00 7.07 -11.86
C ASP A 27 -40.21 7.37 -13.15
N ASP A 28 -38.85 7.45 -13.05
CA ASP A 28 -37.97 7.64 -14.19
C ASP A 28 -36.68 6.81 -14.04
N ALA A 29 -36.67 5.64 -14.70
CA ALA A 29 -35.53 4.74 -14.71
C ALA A 29 -34.27 5.36 -15.37
N GLN A 30 -34.43 6.29 -16.29
CA GLN A 30 -33.32 6.98 -16.93
C GLN A 30 -32.66 7.98 -15.98
N ALA A 31 -33.47 8.76 -15.25
CA ALA A 31 -32.93 9.70 -14.23
C ALA A 31 -32.19 8.97 -13.11
N LEU A 32 -32.70 7.82 -12.68
CA LEU A 32 -32.01 6.99 -11.68
C LEU A 32 -30.70 6.41 -12.21
N PHE A 33 -30.70 5.92 -13.44
CA PHE A 33 -29.49 5.42 -14.10
C PHE A 33 -28.43 6.53 -14.20
N ASP A 34 -28.83 7.73 -14.60
CA ASP A 34 -27.93 8.87 -14.75
C ASP A 34 -27.41 9.35 -13.39
N ALA A 35 -28.25 9.35 -12.36
CA ALA A 35 -27.85 9.67 -10.99
C ALA A 35 -26.83 8.66 -10.44
N GLU A 36 -27.12 7.36 -10.61
CA GLU A 36 -26.21 6.27 -10.22
C GLU A 36 -24.90 6.30 -11.03
N TYR A 37 -24.96 6.58 -12.32
CA TYR A 37 -23.80 6.70 -13.18
C TYR A 37 -22.90 7.86 -12.74
N ARG A 38 -23.47 9.02 -12.38
CA ARG A 38 -22.70 10.18 -11.88
C ARG A 38 -21.98 9.90 -10.58
N GLN A 39 -22.47 8.99 -9.75
CA GLN A 39 -21.84 8.58 -8.49
C GLN A 39 -20.73 7.54 -8.68
N GLN A 40 -20.61 6.94 -9.88
CA GLN A 40 -19.58 5.93 -10.11
C GLN A 40 -18.20 6.54 -10.31
N TYR A 41 -17.16 5.87 -9.76
CA TYR A 41 -15.75 6.23 -9.96
C TYR A 41 -15.40 6.50 -11.44
N ARG A 42 -15.99 5.73 -12.37
CA ARG A 42 -15.73 5.87 -13.81
C ARG A 42 -16.26 7.15 -14.45
N SER A 43 -17.21 7.82 -13.83
CA SER A 43 -17.77 9.10 -14.32
C SER A 43 -16.91 10.28 -13.91
N LEU A 44 -16.00 10.10 -12.95
CA LEU A 44 -15.11 11.16 -12.48
C LEU A 44 -14.08 11.54 -13.56
N PRO A 45 -13.72 12.82 -13.66
CA PRO A 45 -12.64 13.26 -14.53
C PRO A 45 -11.30 12.65 -14.08
N PHE A 46 -10.36 12.49 -15.01
CA PHE A 46 -9.06 11.85 -14.80
C PHE A 46 -8.36 12.35 -13.52
N TRP A 47 -8.29 13.67 -13.31
CA TRP A 47 -7.59 14.23 -12.15
C TRP A 47 -8.21 13.81 -10.80
N LYS A 48 -9.56 13.71 -10.70
CA LYS A 48 -10.22 13.24 -9.48
C LYS A 48 -9.91 11.76 -9.21
N ARG A 49 -9.92 10.94 -10.25
CA ARG A 49 -9.54 9.53 -10.15
C ARG A 49 -8.07 9.36 -9.73
N SER A 50 -7.18 10.16 -10.30
CA SER A 50 -5.76 10.18 -9.93
C SER A 50 -5.55 10.58 -8.46
N VAL A 51 -6.26 11.62 -7.99
CA VAL A 51 -6.20 12.01 -6.57
C VAL A 51 -6.67 10.89 -5.65
N ILE A 52 -7.76 10.22 -5.98
CA ILE A 52 -8.27 9.10 -5.17
C ILE A 52 -7.23 7.96 -5.07
N LEU A 53 -6.58 7.59 -6.19
CA LEU A 53 -5.57 6.54 -6.21
C LEU A 53 -4.31 6.92 -5.44
N VAL A 54 -3.88 8.18 -5.52
CA VAL A 54 -2.66 8.65 -4.83
C VAL A 54 -2.93 9.00 -3.36
N ALA A 55 -4.16 9.31 -2.99
CA ALA A 55 -4.51 9.73 -1.64
C ALA A 55 -4.13 8.70 -0.57
N GLY A 56 -4.34 7.40 -0.82
CA GLY A 56 -3.95 6.33 0.11
C GLY A 56 -2.45 6.32 0.38
N VAL A 57 -1.64 6.45 -0.67
CA VAL A 57 -0.18 6.55 -0.56
C VAL A 57 0.22 7.81 0.20
N ALA A 58 -0.35 8.96 -0.17
CA ALA A 58 -0.04 10.24 0.46
C ALA A 58 -0.35 10.24 1.97
N VAL A 59 -1.48 9.64 2.36
CA VAL A 59 -1.87 9.52 3.78
C VAL A 59 -0.89 8.62 4.54
N ASN A 60 -0.48 7.48 3.97
CA ASN A 60 0.49 6.58 4.59
C ASN A 60 1.85 7.26 4.81
N LEU A 61 2.34 7.98 3.80
CA LEU A 61 3.61 8.70 3.90
C LEU A 61 3.52 9.88 4.88
N LEU A 62 2.42 10.63 4.86
CA LEU A 62 2.18 11.72 5.80
C LEU A 62 2.11 11.22 7.24
N PHE A 63 1.37 10.12 7.47
CA PHE A 63 1.29 9.48 8.78
C PHE A 63 2.68 9.08 9.28
N ALA A 64 3.49 8.45 8.43
CA ALA A 64 4.84 8.03 8.79
C ALA A 64 5.73 9.22 9.15
N ILE A 65 5.71 10.30 8.37
CA ILE A 65 6.50 11.52 8.66
C ILE A 65 6.06 12.12 10.01
N VAL A 66 4.74 12.24 10.25
CA VAL A 66 4.22 12.74 11.53
C VAL A 66 4.65 11.82 12.69
N ALA A 67 4.58 10.51 12.50
CA ALA A 67 5.03 9.54 13.51
C ALA A 67 6.53 9.69 13.81
N PHE A 68 7.39 9.86 12.79
CA PHE A 68 8.81 10.10 13.00
C PHE A 68 9.08 11.42 13.74
N VAL A 69 8.34 12.49 13.42
CA VAL A 69 8.46 13.76 14.15
C VAL A 69 8.07 13.57 15.62
N VAL A 70 6.96 12.89 15.90
CA VAL A 70 6.55 12.61 17.29
C VAL A 70 7.58 11.74 18.01
N LEU A 71 8.06 10.68 17.37
CA LEU A 71 9.03 9.77 17.95
C LEU A 71 10.34 10.45 18.31
N PHE A 72 10.96 11.10 17.35
CA PHE A 72 12.32 11.61 17.51
C PHE A 72 12.39 13.00 18.15
N SER A 73 11.34 13.84 17.98
CA SER A 73 11.34 15.21 18.53
C SER A 73 10.57 15.33 19.84
N VAL A 74 9.50 14.54 20.05
CA VAL A 74 8.65 14.66 21.25
C VAL A 74 8.99 13.59 22.27
N ILE A 75 9.03 12.32 21.86
CA ILE A 75 9.35 11.21 22.76
C ILE A 75 10.87 11.17 23.00
N GLY A 76 11.68 11.35 21.95
CA GLY A 76 13.15 11.23 22.03
C GLY A 76 13.61 9.78 22.12
N PHE A 77 14.91 9.58 22.13
CA PHE A 77 15.55 8.27 22.22
C PHE A 77 16.86 8.34 23.00
N ASP A 78 17.23 7.22 23.61
CA ASP A 78 18.44 7.13 24.39
C ASP A 78 19.65 6.83 23.49
N VAL A 79 20.69 7.62 23.62
CA VAL A 79 21.94 7.46 22.89
C VAL A 79 23.06 7.10 23.89
N GLN A 80 23.72 6.00 23.61
CA GLN A 80 24.90 5.60 24.41
C GLN A 80 26.16 6.14 23.75
N ASN A 81 26.94 6.88 24.53
CA ASN A 81 28.27 7.29 24.11
C ASN A 81 29.21 6.06 24.08
N THR A 82 29.68 5.73 22.90
CA THR A 82 30.53 4.54 22.66
C THR A 82 31.91 4.61 23.37
N GLN A 83 32.36 5.81 23.76
CA GLN A 83 33.64 5.99 24.43
C GLN A 83 33.52 5.99 25.97
N THR A 84 32.46 6.60 26.51
CA THR A 84 32.25 6.72 27.95
C THR A 84 31.27 5.69 28.51
N GLY A 85 30.44 5.07 27.65
CA GLY A 85 29.36 4.17 28.07
C GLY A 85 28.13 4.89 28.65
N GLU A 86 28.17 6.22 28.77
CA GLU A 86 27.09 7.01 29.32
C GLU A 86 25.87 7.02 28.37
N VAL A 87 24.69 6.89 28.94
CA VAL A 87 23.41 6.97 28.23
C VAL A 87 22.80 8.33 28.49
N PHE A 88 22.47 9.06 27.42
CA PHE A 88 21.78 10.35 27.53
C PHE A 88 20.58 10.36 26.62
N HIS A 89 19.49 11.00 27.09
CA HIS A 89 18.26 11.16 26.34
C HIS A 89 18.43 12.28 25.32
N TYR A 90 18.11 11.99 24.03
CA TYR A 90 18.25 12.94 22.95
C TYR A 90 16.90 13.17 22.25
N ASN A 91 16.54 14.43 22.08
CA ASN A 91 15.40 14.84 21.27
C ASN A 91 15.92 15.52 20.01
N ALA A 92 15.63 14.93 18.86
CA ALA A 92 15.98 15.52 17.58
C ALA A 92 15.09 16.76 17.31
N THR A 93 15.59 17.70 16.54
CA THR A 93 14.73 18.78 16.05
C THR A 93 13.66 18.23 15.09
N PRO A 94 12.50 18.89 14.95
CA PRO A 94 11.47 18.45 13.98
C PRO A 94 12.00 18.30 12.56
N TRP A 95 12.95 19.16 12.16
CA TRP A 95 13.59 19.07 10.86
C TRP A 95 14.43 17.81 10.68
N GLN A 96 15.26 17.48 11.67
CA GLN A 96 16.05 16.24 11.67
C GLN A 96 15.14 15.00 11.63
N SER A 97 14.03 15.02 12.35
CA SER A 97 13.04 13.92 12.33
C SER A 97 12.39 13.74 10.95
N ILE A 98 12.11 14.85 10.26
CA ILE A 98 11.62 14.84 8.88
C ILE A 98 12.68 14.25 7.93
N GLU A 99 13.96 14.63 8.08
CA GLU A 99 15.06 14.07 7.29
C GLU A 99 15.21 12.56 7.49
N VAL A 100 15.07 12.07 8.72
CA VAL A 100 15.03 10.63 9.00
C VAL A 100 13.88 9.95 8.28
N GLY A 101 12.68 10.55 8.30
CA GLY A 101 11.51 10.05 7.58
C GLY A 101 11.76 9.96 6.06
N PHE A 102 12.30 11.01 5.47
CA PHE A 102 12.64 11.01 4.03
C PHE A 102 13.76 10.03 3.68
N SER A 103 14.76 9.90 4.54
CA SER A 103 15.85 8.93 4.36
C SER A 103 15.30 7.50 4.35
N TYR A 104 14.36 7.20 5.26
CA TYR A 104 13.69 5.90 5.29
C TYR A 104 12.82 5.65 4.05
N ILE A 105 12.06 6.65 3.59
CA ILE A 105 11.32 6.58 2.33
C ILE A 105 12.28 6.27 1.16
N GLY A 106 13.43 6.95 1.10
CA GLY A 106 14.47 6.71 0.09
C GLY A 106 15.01 5.28 0.14
N MET A 107 15.25 4.74 1.33
CA MET A 107 15.70 3.36 1.54
C MET A 107 14.66 2.35 1.02
N VAL A 108 13.38 2.54 1.34
CA VAL A 108 12.31 1.66 0.86
C VAL A 108 12.16 1.74 -0.67
N ILE A 109 12.27 2.93 -1.26
CA ILE A 109 12.27 3.09 -2.73
C ILE A 109 13.44 2.32 -3.35
N GLN A 110 14.65 2.40 -2.78
CA GLN A 110 15.82 1.66 -3.26
C GLN A 110 15.64 0.15 -3.15
N ALA A 111 15.08 -0.34 -2.03
CA ALA A 111 14.75 -1.74 -1.86
C ALA A 111 13.75 -2.22 -2.91
N VAL A 112 12.66 -1.48 -3.15
CA VAL A 112 11.69 -1.80 -4.20
C VAL A 112 12.33 -1.76 -5.58
N ALA A 113 13.17 -0.77 -5.89
CA ALA A 113 13.90 -0.70 -7.16
C ALA A 113 14.87 -1.88 -7.33
N GLY A 114 15.48 -2.35 -6.23
CA GLY A 114 16.34 -3.53 -6.18
C GLY A 114 15.66 -4.81 -6.65
N LEU A 115 14.35 -4.96 -6.43
CA LEU A 115 13.57 -6.11 -6.92
C LEU A 115 13.51 -6.19 -8.47
N PHE A 116 13.61 -5.04 -9.15
CA PHE A 116 13.58 -4.97 -10.61
C PHE A 116 14.98 -5.04 -11.25
N ASN A 117 16.04 -5.07 -10.45
CA ASN A 117 17.42 -5.21 -10.93
C ASN A 117 17.87 -6.67 -10.77
N PRO A 118 18.17 -7.40 -11.87
CA PRO A 118 18.59 -8.80 -11.79
C PRO A 118 19.81 -9.07 -10.91
N ALA A 119 20.70 -8.08 -10.74
CA ALA A 119 21.90 -8.22 -9.92
C ALA A 119 21.61 -8.15 -8.41
N THR A 120 20.54 -7.46 -8.00
CA THR A 120 20.21 -7.22 -6.59
C THR A 120 18.92 -7.89 -6.16
N ALA A 121 18.09 -8.38 -7.10
CA ALA A 121 16.79 -8.93 -6.81
C ALA A 121 16.83 -10.09 -5.79
N ALA A 122 17.77 -11.04 -5.97
CA ALA A 122 17.93 -12.15 -5.06
C ALA A 122 18.28 -11.70 -3.62
N GLN A 123 19.19 -10.74 -3.50
CA GLN A 123 19.57 -10.15 -2.22
C GLN A 123 18.38 -9.41 -1.60
N THR A 124 17.69 -8.57 -2.38
CA THR A 124 16.53 -7.82 -1.90
C THR A 124 15.41 -8.75 -1.41
N VAL A 125 15.19 -9.89 -2.08
CA VAL A 125 14.23 -10.90 -1.64
C VAL A 125 14.68 -11.52 -0.32
N SER A 126 15.96 -11.86 -0.18
CA SER A 126 16.49 -12.44 1.07
C SER A 126 16.45 -11.47 2.26
N ASP A 127 16.57 -10.17 2.00
CA ASP A 127 16.48 -9.12 3.03
C ASP A 127 15.04 -8.68 3.33
N SER A 128 14.07 -9.21 2.57
CA SER A 128 12.66 -8.91 2.76
C SER A 128 12.00 -9.91 3.72
N THR A 129 10.92 -9.52 4.35
CA THR A 129 10.18 -10.37 5.30
C THR A 129 8.73 -10.56 4.88
N SER A 130 8.16 -11.74 5.19
CA SER A 130 6.77 -12.06 4.97
C SER A 130 5.86 -11.55 6.10
N ILE A 131 4.55 -11.84 6.00
CA ILE A 131 3.58 -11.51 7.05
C ILE A 131 3.90 -12.20 8.39
N VAL A 132 4.52 -13.38 8.34
CA VAL A 132 4.94 -14.10 9.54
C VAL A 132 6.08 -13.36 10.22
N GLY A 133 7.08 -12.96 9.45
CA GLY A 133 8.16 -12.16 9.97
C GLY A 133 7.71 -10.79 10.47
N ILE A 134 6.80 -10.11 9.75
CA ILE A 134 6.18 -8.87 10.23
C ILE A 134 5.48 -9.10 11.58
N ALA A 135 4.76 -10.21 11.77
CA ALA A 135 4.11 -10.52 13.04
C ALA A 135 5.11 -10.75 14.18
N VAL A 136 6.23 -11.45 13.91
CA VAL A 136 7.31 -11.64 14.88
C VAL A 136 7.98 -10.32 15.26
N LEU A 137 8.33 -9.50 14.25
CA LEU A 137 8.95 -8.19 14.47
C LEU A 137 8.01 -7.23 15.20
N SER A 138 6.70 -7.26 14.90
CA SER A 138 5.71 -6.43 15.60
C SER A 138 5.61 -6.80 17.09
N LYS A 139 5.64 -8.10 17.40
CA LYS A 139 5.68 -8.58 18.79
C LYS A 139 6.94 -8.06 19.48
N GLN A 140 8.10 -8.23 18.88
CA GLN A 140 9.37 -7.76 19.43
C GLN A 140 9.37 -6.22 19.65
N ALA A 141 8.84 -5.47 18.68
CA ALA A 141 8.74 -4.02 18.80
C ALA A 141 7.85 -3.59 19.99
N VAL A 142 6.72 -4.28 20.20
CA VAL A 142 5.85 -4.03 21.35
C VAL A 142 6.52 -4.40 22.68
N GLU A 143 7.23 -5.52 22.73
CA GLU A 143 7.98 -5.96 23.92
C GLU A 143 9.13 -5.01 24.28
N GLN A 144 9.74 -4.34 23.30
CA GLN A 144 10.78 -3.32 23.49
C GLN A 144 10.22 -1.95 23.93
N GLY A 145 8.90 -1.78 23.88
CA GLY A 145 8.23 -0.60 24.40
C GLY A 145 7.60 0.28 23.31
N LEU A 146 6.94 1.35 23.80
CA LEU A 146 6.11 2.21 22.95
C LEU A 146 6.91 2.88 21.82
N PHE A 147 8.13 3.30 22.06
CA PHE A 147 8.99 3.93 21.06
C PHE A 147 9.21 3.00 19.85
N MET A 148 9.66 1.77 20.10
CA MET A 148 9.91 0.77 19.06
C MET A 148 8.63 0.34 18.34
N ALA A 149 7.51 0.20 19.08
CA ALA A 149 6.21 -0.12 18.48
C ALA A 149 5.74 0.96 17.49
N LEU A 150 5.80 2.23 17.88
CA LEU A 150 5.43 3.36 17.02
C LEU A 150 6.39 3.52 15.84
N GLN A 151 7.68 3.33 16.05
CA GLN A 151 8.68 3.35 14.98
C GLN A 151 8.38 2.26 13.95
N PHE A 152 8.10 1.04 14.40
CA PHE A 152 7.74 -0.07 13.52
C PHE A 152 6.46 0.21 12.73
N MET A 153 5.44 0.80 13.35
CA MET A 153 4.22 1.24 12.66
C MET A 153 4.52 2.29 11.57
N ALA A 154 5.37 3.27 11.86
CA ALA A 154 5.78 4.27 10.87
C ALA A 154 6.51 3.61 9.69
N MET A 155 7.42 2.68 9.96
CA MET A 155 8.15 1.91 8.94
C MET A 155 7.22 1.09 8.05
N ILE A 156 6.25 0.37 8.64
CA ILE A 156 5.23 -0.36 7.87
C ILE A 156 4.39 0.60 7.01
N SER A 157 4.02 1.76 7.54
CA SER A 157 3.21 2.74 6.80
C SER A 157 3.94 3.26 5.57
N VAL A 158 5.26 3.55 5.66
CA VAL A 158 6.08 3.90 4.50
C VAL A 158 6.10 2.76 3.50
N SER A 159 6.38 1.54 3.97
CA SER A 159 6.47 0.36 3.10
C SER A 159 5.16 0.12 2.34
N LEU A 160 4.01 0.17 3.02
CA LEU A 160 2.68 0.06 2.39
C LEU A 160 2.42 1.18 1.38
N GLY A 161 2.82 2.41 1.71
CA GLY A 161 2.69 3.55 0.81
C GLY A 161 3.49 3.34 -0.49
N ILE A 162 4.76 2.99 -0.37
CA ILE A 162 5.66 2.78 -1.52
C ILE A 162 5.26 1.52 -2.32
N MET A 163 4.91 0.42 -1.66
CA MET A 163 4.45 -0.79 -2.33
C MET A 163 3.20 -0.54 -3.17
N ASN A 164 2.27 0.31 -2.70
CA ASN A 164 1.09 0.68 -3.46
C ASN A 164 1.39 1.56 -4.70
N LEU A 165 2.57 2.18 -4.79
CA LEU A 165 3.02 2.90 -5.99
C LEU A 165 3.57 1.99 -7.10
N ILE A 166 3.84 0.71 -6.80
CA ILE A 166 4.36 -0.23 -7.80
C ILE A 166 3.37 -0.34 -8.98
N PRO A 167 3.85 -0.25 -10.24
CA PRO A 167 3.00 -0.24 -11.43
C PRO A 167 2.46 -1.64 -11.79
N ILE A 168 2.01 -2.39 -10.80
CA ILE A 168 1.50 -3.75 -10.96
C ILE A 168 0.04 -3.79 -10.47
N PRO A 169 -0.97 -4.02 -11.32
CA PRO A 169 -2.29 -4.33 -10.83
C PRO A 169 -2.26 -5.66 -10.01
N PRO A 170 -2.90 -5.77 -8.89
CA PRO A 170 -4.06 -5.00 -8.40
C PRO A 170 -3.76 -3.76 -7.55
N LEU A 171 -2.50 -3.35 -7.40
CA LEU A 171 -2.10 -2.20 -6.59
C LEU A 171 -2.57 -0.88 -7.21
N ASP A 172 -2.66 0.18 -6.40
CA ASP A 172 -3.13 1.50 -6.83
C ASP A 172 -2.23 2.11 -7.90
N GLY A 173 -0.90 1.92 -7.80
CA GLY A 173 0.07 2.34 -8.80
C GLY A 173 -0.18 1.70 -10.17
N GLY A 174 -0.51 0.41 -10.20
CA GLY A 174 -0.86 -0.26 -11.45
C GLY A 174 -2.15 0.28 -12.07
N ARG A 175 -3.15 0.58 -11.26
CA ARG A 175 -4.39 1.24 -11.71
C ARG A 175 -4.12 2.65 -12.21
N PHE A 176 -3.27 3.40 -11.53
CA PHE A 176 -2.86 4.73 -11.94
C PHE A 176 -2.16 4.70 -13.30
N VAL A 177 -1.24 3.77 -13.53
CA VAL A 177 -0.56 3.60 -14.83
C VAL A 177 -1.56 3.29 -15.94
N VAL A 178 -2.56 2.42 -15.70
CA VAL A 178 -3.62 2.14 -16.68
C VAL A 178 -4.46 3.39 -16.96
N GLU A 179 -4.78 4.21 -15.95
CA GLU A 179 -5.51 5.48 -16.14
C GLU A 179 -4.71 6.47 -16.99
N VAL A 180 -3.39 6.60 -16.73
CA VAL A 180 -2.48 7.44 -17.53
C VAL A 180 -2.42 6.93 -18.97
N PHE A 181 -2.27 5.62 -19.18
CA PHE A 181 -2.26 5.01 -20.50
C PHE A 181 -3.56 5.28 -21.26
N GLN A 182 -4.72 5.11 -20.63
CA GLN A 182 -6.03 5.40 -21.25
C GLN A 182 -6.15 6.89 -21.62
N LYS A 183 -5.65 7.78 -20.78
CA LYS A 183 -5.64 9.22 -21.04
C LYS A 183 -4.74 9.58 -22.22
N ALA A 184 -3.54 9.00 -22.29
CA ALA A 184 -2.56 9.28 -23.33
C ALA A 184 -2.99 8.70 -24.68
N THR A 185 -3.48 7.47 -24.71
CA THR A 185 -3.84 6.77 -25.96
C THR A 185 -5.27 7.01 -26.40
N ARG A 186 -6.11 7.60 -25.55
CA ARG A 186 -7.57 7.76 -25.74
C ARG A 186 -8.29 6.41 -25.96
N LYS A 187 -7.65 5.28 -25.60
CA LYS A 187 -8.23 3.93 -25.71
C LYS A 187 -8.68 3.47 -24.33
N VAL A 188 -9.88 2.94 -24.22
CA VAL A 188 -10.43 2.39 -22.98
C VAL A 188 -10.02 0.93 -22.87
N VAL A 189 -9.34 0.57 -21.79
CA VAL A 189 -9.01 -0.83 -21.48
C VAL A 189 -10.31 -1.56 -21.12
N SER A 190 -10.56 -2.70 -21.75
CA SER A 190 -11.80 -3.46 -21.51
C SER A 190 -11.80 -3.99 -20.05
N PRO A 191 -13.00 -4.13 -19.43
CA PRO A 191 -13.10 -4.71 -18.08
C PRO A 191 -12.52 -6.13 -17.99
N LYS A 192 -12.59 -6.92 -19.07
CA LYS A 192 -11.98 -8.25 -19.13
C LYS A 192 -10.45 -8.19 -19.11
N ALA A 193 -9.85 -7.29 -19.92
CA ALA A 193 -8.40 -7.11 -19.94
C ALA A 193 -7.88 -6.62 -18.59
N MET A 194 -8.61 -5.69 -17.93
CA MET A 194 -8.27 -5.25 -16.58
C MET A 194 -8.35 -6.40 -15.57
N GLY A 195 -9.34 -7.28 -15.69
CA GLY A 195 -9.47 -8.47 -14.86
C GLY A 195 -8.28 -9.41 -15.02
N TYR A 196 -7.88 -9.75 -16.25
CA TYR A 196 -6.71 -10.60 -16.52
C TYR A 196 -5.41 -9.98 -16.01
N LEU A 197 -5.23 -8.67 -16.22
CA LEU A 197 -4.05 -7.95 -15.73
C LEU A 197 -3.97 -7.98 -14.20
N SER A 198 -5.11 -7.78 -13.53
CA SER A 198 -5.18 -7.86 -12.06
C SER A 198 -4.95 -9.29 -11.55
N MET A 199 -5.46 -10.31 -12.23
CA MET A 199 -5.20 -11.71 -11.88
C MET A 199 -3.72 -12.08 -12.05
N ALA A 200 -3.08 -11.66 -13.14
CA ALA A 200 -1.65 -11.90 -13.35
C ALA A 200 -0.80 -11.20 -12.29
N GLY A 201 -1.10 -9.94 -11.96
CA GLY A 201 -0.41 -9.20 -10.90
C GLY A 201 -0.62 -9.83 -9.53
N MET A 202 -1.83 -10.30 -9.23
CA MET A 202 -2.12 -11.02 -7.99
C MET A 202 -1.35 -12.35 -7.90
N ALA A 203 -1.30 -13.11 -8.99
CA ALA A 203 -0.55 -14.38 -9.03
C ALA A 203 0.94 -14.14 -8.80
N LEU A 204 1.53 -13.10 -9.43
CA LEU A 204 2.91 -12.69 -9.22
C LEU A 204 3.15 -12.29 -7.76
N PHE A 205 2.26 -11.47 -7.18
CA PHE A 205 2.35 -11.03 -5.80
C PHE A 205 2.26 -12.20 -4.81
N LEU A 206 1.31 -13.12 -5.01
CA LEU A 206 1.16 -14.30 -4.17
C LEU A 206 2.36 -15.25 -4.30
N GLY A 207 2.91 -15.42 -5.52
CA GLY A 207 4.12 -16.22 -5.75
C GLY A 207 5.33 -15.65 -5.01
N PHE A 208 5.56 -14.33 -5.12
CA PHE A 208 6.61 -13.63 -4.38
C PHE A 208 6.42 -13.80 -2.86
N PHE A 209 5.19 -13.62 -2.39
CA PHE A 209 4.84 -13.77 -0.99
C PHE A 209 5.08 -15.19 -0.46
N ALA A 210 4.77 -16.23 -1.26
CA ALA A 210 5.01 -17.63 -0.90
C ALA A 210 6.51 -17.93 -0.75
N ILE A 211 7.38 -17.33 -1.58
CA ILE A 211 8.83 -17.48 -1.47
C ILE A 211 9.31 -16.89 -0.14
N MET A 212 8.90 -15.67 0.18
CA MET A 212 9.27 -14.99 1.43
C MET A 212 8.74 -15.75 2.66
N LEU A 213 7.50 -16.26 2.59
CA LEU A 213 6.90 -17.05 3.67
C LEU A 213 7.71 -18.32 3.93
N ASN A 214 8.10 -19.04 2.88
CA ASN A 214 8.94 -20.23 3.02
C ASN A 214 10.30 -19.91 3.65
N GLN A 215 10.91 -18.80 3.24
CA GLN A 215 12.19 -18.32 3.80
C GLN A 215 12.06 -18.00 5.29
N ASP A 216 11.05 -17.22 5.69
CA ASP A 216 10.83 -16.86 7.10
C ASP A 216 10.59 -18.09 7.96
N ILE A 217 9.80 -19.06 7.49
CA ILE A 217 9.55 -20.32 8.19
C ILE A 217 10.85 -21.11 8.38
N GLN A 218 11.68 -21.22 7.33
CA GLN A 218 12.96 -21.91 7.43
C GLN A 218 13.91 -21.23 8.41
N ASN A 219 14.00 -19.90 8.39
CA ASN A 219 14.81 -19.13 9.31
C ASN A 219 14.35 -19.28 10.77
N LEU A 220 13.04 -19.29 11.01
CA LEU A 220 12.49 -19.51 12.36
C LEU A 220 12.74 -20.94 12.85
N ILE A 221 12.63 -21.97 12.00
CA ILE A 221 12.95 -23.36 12.36
C ILE A 221 14.43 -23.52 12.64
N ALA A 222 15.31 -22.84 11.88
CA ALA A 222 16.75 -22.85 12.09
C ALA A 222 17.20 -22.06 13.33
N GLY A 223 16.31 -21.29 13.97
CA GLY A 223 16.61 -20.46 15.14
C GLY A 223 17.47 -19.23 14.82
N THR A 224 17.59 -18.86 13.54
CA THR A 224 18.42 -17.73 13.09
C THR A 224 17.65 -16.39 13.11
N GLY A 225 16.39 -16.40 13.54
CA GLY A 225 15.54 -15.20 13.52
C GLY A 225 14.91 -14.96 12.14
N VAL A 226 14.20 -13.84 11.99
CA VAL A 226 13.43 -13.53 10.76
C VAL A 226 14.31 -13.25 9.55
N PHE A 227 15.48 -12.65 9.77
CA PHE A 227 16.40 -12.24 8.68
C PHE A 227 17.49 -13.29 8.36
N GLY A 228 17.41 -14.49 8.94
CA GLY A 228 18.43 -15.50 8.77
C GLY A 228 19.72 -15.19 9.55
N PRO A 229 20.81 -15.96 9.35
CA PRO A 229 22.10 -15.66 9.93
C PRO A 229 22.55 -14.31 9.36
N SER A 230 22.82 -13.34 10.27
CA SER A 230 23.36 -12.04 9.86
C SER A 230 24.63 -12.28 9.02
N ALA A 231 24.61 -11.87 7.77
CA ALA A 231 25.79 -11.84 6.91
C ALA A 231 26.73 -10.73 7.46
N GLY A 232 27.45 -11.01 8.54
CA GLY A 232 28.31 -10.04 9.19
C GLY A 232 28.56 -10.36 10.66
N ALA A 233 29.05 -11.56 10.96
CA ALA A 233 29.82 -11.82 12.16
C ALA A 233 31.30 -11.90 11.79
#